data_9a4cc4cdc442720edfefe2250c8fb069
#
_entry.id   9a4cc4cdc442720edfefe2250c8fb069
#
_cell.length_a   1.000
_cell.length_b   1.000
_cell.length_c   1.000
_cell.angle_alpha   90.00
_cell.angle_beta   90.00
_cell.angle_gamma   90.00
#
_symmetry.space_group_name_H-M   'P 1'
#
loop_
_entity.id
_entity.type
_entity.pdbx_description
1 polymer ?
#
loop_
_entity_poly.entity_id
_entity_poly.type
_entity_poly.pdbx_seq_one_letter_code
_entity_poly.pdbx_strand_id
1 'polypeptide(L)'
;SPTDTKAIKALIDKFNIQFSTDEDEVMGVRNLPAILEMSKKSKVIDFDDMIWLPVVMNLPMKKYDVVFVDEAQDFNEAQRKLILMSVKDTGRCIIVGDSNQAIYGFRGADSASISIFESQLISLGRKVTKLPLSLSWRCPTSVVAEANRFVKDFHAVPSAEKGVVNVDSPLNPVKGDIVLCRYNAPLVSAFYRLISEGKSAYISGKELGKGLVNSVKKITKDLSMSTQDFAVL
;
A
#
# COMPACT_ATOMS: atom_id res chain seq x y z
N SER A 1 -8.67 10.60 -21.59
CA SER A 1 -8.30 9.54 -22.54
C SER A 1 -6.86 9.12 -22.31
N PRO A 2 -6.50 7.84 -22.45
CA PRO A 2 -5.09 7.41 -22.38
C PRO A 2 -4.19 8.02 -23.46
N THR A 3 -4.78 8.70 -24.44
CA THR A 3 -4.08 9.45 -25.50
C THR A 3 -3.93 10.94 -25.19
N ASP A 4 -4.51 11.40 -24.10
CA ASP A 4 -4.45 12.79 -23.66
C ASP A 4 -3.21 13.04 -22.81
N THR A 5 -2.16 13.59 -23.43
CA THR A 5 -0.89 13.96 -22.78
C THR A 5 -1.09 14.81 -21.52
N LYS A 6 -2.10 15.70 -21.54
CA LYS A 6 -2.40 16.59 -20.41
C LYS A 6 -2.96 15.80 -19.23
N ALA A 7 -3.85 14.84 -19.51
CA ALA A 7 -4.38 13.94 -18.50
C ALA A 7 -3.30 13.01 -17.94
N ILE A 8 -2.40 12.50 -18.78
CA ILE A 8 -1.27 11.66 -18.33
C ILE A 8 -0.36 12.45 -17.39
N LYS A 9 0.02 13.67 -17.75
CA LYS A 9 0.85 14.52 -16.90
C LYS A 9 0.17 14.82 -15.55
N ALA A 10 -1.11 15.15 -15.58
CA ALA A 10 -1.87 15.36 -14.34
C ALA A 10 -1.90 14.12 -13.41
N LEU A 11 -1.87 12.91 -13.97
CA LEU A 11 -1.75 11.67 -13.18
C LEU A 11 -0.34 11.48 -12.63
N ILE A 12 0.70 11.79 -13.42
CA ILE A 12 2.09 11.76 -12.97
C ILE A 12 2.25 12.68 -11.76
N ASP A 13 1.77 13.92 -11.86
CA ASP A 13 1.81 14.89 -10.75
C ASP A 13 1.00 14.42 -9.55
N LYS A 14 -0.24 13.96 -9.77
CA LYS A 14 -1.14 13.49 -8.69
C LYS A 14 -0.53 12.36 -7.88
N PHE A 15 0.13 11.41 -8.53
CA PHE A 15 0.71 10.23 -7.88
C PHE A 15 2.21 10.36 -7.62
N ASN A 16 2.79 11.53 -7.91
CA ASN A 16 4.21 11.81 -7.74
C ASN A 16 5.09 10.71 -8.37
N ILE A 17 4.76 10.33 -9.61
CA ILE A 17 5.51 9.33 -10.36
C ILE A 17 6.84 9.95 -10.77
N GLN A 18 7.94 9.36 -10.30
CA GLN A 18 9.27 9.88 -10.58
C GLN A 18 9.92 9.13 -11.74
N PHE A 19 10.56 9.88 -12.61
CA PHE A 19 11.40 9.40 -13.68
C PHE A 19 12.86 9.69 -13.35
N SER A 20 13.78 8.94 -13.97
CA SER A 20 15.21 9.14 -13.74
C SER A 20 15.72 10.45 -14.36
N THR A 21 15.11 10.86 -15.48
CA THR A 21 15.42 12.10 -16.22
C THR A 21 14.13 12.69 -16.80
N ASP A 22 14.18 13.98 -17.18
CA ASP A 22 13.08 14.64 -17.90
C ASP A 22 12.83 13.99 -19.27
N GLU A 23 13.87 13.47 -19.92
CA GLU A 23 13.75 12.73 -21.18
C GLU A 23 12.98 11.42 -21.00
N ASP A 24 13.19 10.71 -19.90
CA ASP A 24 12.45 9.49 -19.54
C ASP A 24 10.95 9.80 -19.31
N GLU A 25 10.64 10.94 -18.68
CA GLU A 25 9.25 11.39 -18.52
C GLU A 25 8.59 11.64 -19.87
N VAL A 26 9.24 12.42 -20.74
CA VAL A 26 8.72 12.73 -22.08
C VAL A 26 8.51 11.46 -22.88
N MET A 27 9.46 10.53 -22.84
CA MET A 27 9.37 9.25 -23.53
C MET A 27 8.26 8.36 -22.94
N GLY A 28 8.13 8.31 -21.63
CA GLY A 28 7.08 7.58 -20.91
C GLY A 28 5.70 8.10 -21.30
N VAL A 29 5.49 9.40 -21.21
CA VAL A 29 4.21 10.05 -21.59
C VAL A 29 3.85 9.77 -23.04
N ARG A 30 4.82 9.86 -23.95
CA ARG A 30 4.62 9.62 -25.39
C ARG A 30 4.25 8.18 -25.72
N ASN A 31 4.90 7.22 -25.05
CA ASN A 31 4.76 5.80 -25.36
C ASN A 31 3.63 5.12 -24.60
N LEU A 32 3.14 5.69 -23.49
CA LEU A 32 2.11 5.10 -22.66
C LEU A 32 0.87 4.62 -23.43
N PRO A 33 0.30 5.37 -24.38
CA PRO A 33 -0.85 4.89 -25.15
C PRO A 33 -0.56 3.61 -25.94
N ALA A 34 0.62 3.52 -26.55
CA ALA A 34 1.02 2.33 -27.31
C ALA A 34 1.24 1.13 -26.39
N ILE A 35 1.87 1.33 -25.24
CA ILE A 35 2.08 0.29 -24.21
C ILE A 35 0.73 -0.26 -23.73
N LEU A 36 -0.23 0.60 -23.42
CA LEU A 36 -1.57 0.18 -22.99
C LEU A 36 -2.30 -0.64 -24.06
N GLU A 37 -2.18 -0.24 -25.31
CA GLU A 37 -2.77 -1.01 -26.43
C GLU A 37 -2.07 -2.35 -26.68
N MET A 38 -0.76 -2.41 -26.48
CA MET A 38 0.00 -3.66 -26.53
C MET A 38 -0.37 -4.60 -25.38
N SER A 39 -0.52 -4.06 -24.16
CA SER A 39 -0.96 -4.85 -23.00
C SER A 39 -2.33 -5.51 -23.24
N LYS A 40 -3.30 -4.77 -23.81
CA LYS A 40 -4.62 -5.35 -24.17
C LYS A 40 -4.56 -6.51 -25.16
N LYS A 41 -3.51 -6.60 -25.96
CA LYS A 41 -3.32 -7.64 -26.99
C LYS A 41 -2.34 -8.73 -26.53
N SER A 42 -1.69 -8.55 -25.40
CA SER A 42 -0.73 -9.51 -24.84
C SER A 42 -1.40 -10.82 -24.46
N LYS A 43 -0.71 -11.93 -24.69
CA LYS A 43 -1.10 -13.26 -24.19
C LYS A 43 -0.51 -13.56 -22.81
N VAL A 44 0.37 -12.71 -22.32
CA VAL A 44 0.97 -12.78 -20.99
C VAL A 44 0.40 -11.65 -20.19
N ILE A 45 -0.09 -11.95 -19.00
CA ILE A 45 -0.67 -10.98 -18.06
C ILE A 45 0.12 -11.00 -16.77
N ASP A 46 0.24 -9.84 -16.14
CA ASP A 46 0.76 -9.69 -14.79
C ASP A 46 -0.37 -9.42 -13.77
N PHE A 47 -0.01 -9.14 -12.52
CA PHE A 47 -1.00 -8.88 -11.47
C PHE A 47 -1.77 -7.56 -11.68
N ASP A 48 -1.15 -6.55 -12.27
CA ASP A 48 -1.80 -5.28 -12.56
C ASP A 48 -2.79 -5.44 -13.71
N ASP A 49 -2.44 -6.23 -14.73
CA ASP A 49 -3.33 -6.60 -15.83
C ASP A 49 -4.58 -7.34 -15.34
N MET A 50 -4.47 -8.18 -14.33
CA MET A 50 -5.63 -8.90 -13.75
C MET A 50 -6.68 -7.95 -13.16
N ILE A 51 -6.27 -6.77 -12.72
CA ILE A 51 -7.18 -5.75 -12.18
C ILE A 51 -7.63 -4.78 -13.28
N TRP A 52 -6.69 -4.33 -14.09
CA TRP A 52 -6.88 -3.27 -15.05
C TRP A 52 -7.63 -3.72 -16.32
N LEU A 53 -7.24 -4.84 -16.93
CA LEU A 53 -7.82 -5.32 -18.19
C LEU A 53 -9.33 -5.59 -18.10
N PRO A 54 -9.86 -6.27 -17.06
CA PRO A 54 -11.31 -6.47 -16.97
C PRO A 54 -12.10 -5.16 -16.99
N VAL A 55 -11.55 -4.12 -16.38
CA VAL A 55 -12.20 -2.80 -16.29
C VAL A 55 -12.15 -2.07 -17.65
N VAL A 56 -10.97 -1.97 -18.27
CA VAL A 56 -10.80 -1.19 -19.50
C VAL A 56 -11.37 -1.87 -20.72
N MET A 57 -11.44 -3.19 -20.74
CA MET A 57 -12.02 -3.99 -21.81
C MET A 57 -13.50 -4.32 -21.55
N ASN A 58 -14.04 -3.89 -20.42
CA ASN A 58 -15.41 -4.20 -19.98
C ASN A 58 -15.74 -5.70 -20.10
N LEU A 59 -14.84 -6.54 -19.59
CA LEU A 59 -14.99 -7.98 -19.69
C LEU A 59 -16.18 -8.46 -18.87
N PRO A 60 -16.91 -9.49 -19.34
CA PRO A 60 -18.00 -10.07 -18.58
C PRO A 60 -17.46 -10.70 -17.28
N MET A 61 -18.06 -10.29 -16.16
CA MET A 61 -17.66 -10.78 -14.86
C MET A 61 -18.77 -11.58 -14.20
N LYS A 62 -18.38 -12.57 -13.40
CA LYS A 62 -19.33 -13.27 -12.53
C LYS A 62 -19.86 -12.27 -11.50
N LYS A 63 -21.19 -12.21 -11.37
CA LYS A 63 -21.88 -11.35 -10.43
C LYS A 63 -22.35 -12.13 -9.20
N TYR A 64 -22.20 -11.50 -8.03
CA TYR A 64 -22.50 -12.10 -6.74
C TYR A 64 -23.63 -11.34 -6.03
N ASP A 65 -24.39 -12.05 -5.21
CA ASP A 65 -25.45 -11.48 -4.38
C ASP A 65 -24.88 -10.65 -3.22
N VAL A 66 -23.72 -11.07 -2.71
CA VAL A 66 -22.98 -10.35 -1.65
C VAL A 66 -21.51 -10.33 -1.99
N VAL A 67 -20.89 -9.15 -1.89
CA VAL A 67 -19.46 -8.93 -2.05
C VAL A 67 -18.94 -8.28 -0.78
N PHE A 68 -17.92 -8.88 -0.19
CA PHE A 68 -17.18 -8.33 0.95
C PHE A 68 -15.90 -7.70 0.44
N VAL A 69 -15.62 -6.51 0.93
CA VAL A 69 -14.45 -5.70 0.58
C VAL A 69 -13.74 -5.36 1.87
N ASP A 70 -12.51 -5.81 2.01
CA ASP A 70 -11.65 -5.49 3.15
C ASP A 70 -10.55 -4.52 2.75
N GLU A 71 -10.02 -3.75 3.70
CA GLU A 71 -8.97 -2.73 3.49
C GLU A 71 -9.31 -1.74 2.36
N ALA A 72 -10.57 -1.31 2.30
CA ALA A 72 -11.09 -0.49 1.20
C ALA A 72 -10.42 0.88 1.05
N GLN A 73 -9.73 1.38 2.08
CA GLN A 73 -8.95 2.61 2.02
C GLN A 73 -7.76 2.52 1.06
N ASP A 74 -7.29 1.31 0.76
CA ASP A 74 -6.12 1.10 -0.10
C ASP A 74 -6.47 0.87 -1.58
N PHE A 75 -7.75 0.99 -1.94
CA PHE A 75 -8.21 0.72 -3.29
C PHE A 75 -8.00 1.91 -4.23
N ASN A 76 -7.50 1.60 -5.41
CA ASN A 76 -7.49 2.52 -6.55
C ASN A 76 -8.81 2.47 -7.33
N GLU A 77 -8.96 3.33 -8.33
CA GLU A 77 -10.17 3.43 -9.14
C GLU A 77 -10.49 2.13 -9.89
N ALA A 78 -9.48 1.45 -10.44
CA ALA A 78 -9.68 0.19 -11.18
C ALA A 78 -10.23 -0.90 -10.27
N GLN A 79 -9.69 -1.04 -9.05
CA GLN A 79 -10.17 -2.00 -8.06
C GLN A 79 -11.61 -1.71 -7.63
N ARG A 80 -11.96 -0.45 -7.38
CA ARG A 80 -13.36 -0.07 -7.07
C ARG A 80 -14.32 -0.42 -8.19
N LYS A 81 -13.95 -0.12 -9.43
CA LYS A 81 -14.76 -0.48 -10.62
C LYS A 81 -14.92 -1.98 -10.75
N LEU A 82 -13.86 -2.74 -10.56
CA LEU A 82 -13.89 -4.21 -10.62
C LEU A 82 -14.90 -4.79 -9.63
N ILE A 83 -14.92 -4.26 -8.40
CA ILE A 83 -15.88 -4.67 -7.37
C ILE A 83 -17.31 -4.34 -7.80
N LEU A 84 -17.54 -3.11 -8.25
CA LEU A 84 -18.88 -2.70 -8.71
C LEU A 84 -19.40 -3.57 -9.89
N MET A 85 -18.51 -3.99 -10.79
CA MET A 85 -18.84 -4.92 -11.88
C MET A 85 -19.20 -6.31 -11.37
N SER A 86 -18.69 -6.73 -10.20
CA SER A 86 -18.90 -8.06 -9.62
C SER A 86 -20.14 -8.17 -8.73
N VAL A 87 -20.82 -7.06 -8.42
CA VAL A 87 -22.04 -7.06 -7.60
C VAL A 87 -23.27 -7.08 -8.48
N LYS A 88 -24.26 -7.98 -8.22
CA LYS A 88 -25.57 -7.95 -8.88
C LYS A 88 -26.30 -6.64 -8.60
N ASP A 89 -27.22 -6.27 -9.47
CA ASP A 89 -28.00 -5.03 -9.30
C ASP A 89 -28.80 -5.01 -7.98
N THR A 90 -29.30 -6.16 -7.56
CA THR A 90 -29.99 -6.38 -6.27
C THR A 90 -29.02 -6.84 -5.15
N GLY A 91 -27.75 -7.01 -5.47
CA GLY A 91 -26.74 -7.52 -4.55
C GLY A 91 -26.31 -6.49 -3.49
N ARG A 92 -25.63 -6.96 -2.48
CA ARG A 92 -25.06 -6.15 -1.38
C ARG A 92 -23.55 -6.06 -1.49
N CYS A 93 -23.02 -4.89 -1.15
CA CYS A 93 -21.59 -4.70 -0.96
C CYS A 93 -21.35 -4.33 0.51
N ILE A 94 -20.51 -5.10 1.19
CA ILE A 94 -20.11 -4.85 2.58
C ILE A 94 -18.65 -4.42 2.52
N ILE A 95 -18.41 -3.17 2.86
CA ILE A 95 -17.11 -2.51 2.71
C ILE A 95 -16.56 -2.22 4.09
N VAL A 96 -15.38 -2.74 4.38
CA VAL A 96 -14.65 -2.53 5.63
C VAL A 96 -13.35 -1.80 5.32
N GLY A 97 -12.97 -0.87 6.17
CA GLY A 97 -11.72 -0.13 6.04
C GLY A 97 -11.64 1.03 7.01
N ASP A 98 -10.45 1.59 7.14
CA ASP A 98 -10.16 2.74 7.98
C ASP A 98 -9.39 3.80 7.18
N SER A 99 -10.03 4.93 6.90
CA SER A 99 -9.44 6.03 6.14
C SER A 99 -8.17 6.60 6.79
N ASN A 100 -8.01 6.46 8.12
CA ASN A 100 -6.81 6.91 8.83
C ASN A 100 -5.61 5.96 8.63
N GLN A 101 -5.84 4.77 8.11
CA GLN A 101 -4.80 3.77 7.80
C GLN A 101 -4.39 3.75 6.32
N ALA A 102 -4.88 4.68 5.50
CA ALA A 102 -4.53 4.78 4.09
C ALA A 102 -3.06 5.18 3.90
N ILE A 103 -2.18 4.22 3.60
CA ILE A 103 -0.73 4.43 3.45
C ILE A 103 -0.20 4.13 2.05
N TYR A 104 -1.03 3.61 1.15
CA TYR A 104 -0.63 3.18 -0.20
C TYR A 104 -0.91 4.20 -1.31
N GLY A 105 -0.96 5.49 -0.98
CA GLY A 105 -1.13 6.57 -1.97
C GLY A 105 -0.11 6.50 -3.11
N PHE A 106 1.13 6.09 -2.83
CA PHE A 106 2.19 5.90 -3.85
C PHE A 106 1.92 4.75 -4.84
N ARG A 107 0.97 3.85 -4.54
CA ARG A 107 0.48 2.80 -5.46
C ARG A 107 -0.81 3.20 -6.18
N GLY A 108 -1.16 4.47 -6.17
CA GLY A 108 -2.39 4.95 -6.79
C GLY A 108 -3.65 4.74 -5.95
N ALA A 109 -3.51 4.33 -4.68
CA ALA A 109 -4.64 4.32 -3.75
C ALA A 109 -5.11 5.75 -3.50
N ASP A 110 -6.41 5.92 -3.44
CA ASP A 110 -7.03 7.21 -3.15
C ASP A 110 -7.19 7.34 -1.63
N SER A 111 -6.62 8.37 -1.00
CA SER A 111 -6.81 8.61 0.44
C SER A 111 -8.30 8.77 0.82
N ALA A 112 -9.14 9.15 -0.15
CA ALA A 112 -10.58 9.25 -0.03
C ALA A 112 -11.31 8.00 -0.57
N SER A 113 -10.63 6.86 -0.76
CA SER A 113 -11.18 5.68 -1.43
C SER A 113 -12.56 5.26 -0.89
N ILE A 114 -12.73 5.19 0.43
CA ILE A 114 -14.00 4.80 1.05
C ILE A 114 -15.12 5.80 0.71
N SER A 115 -14.85 7.11 0.81
CA SER A 115 -15.82 8.16 0.49
C SER A 115 -16.19 8.17 -1.00
N ILE A 116 -15.20 7.90 -1.86
CA ILE A 116 -15.44 7.78 -3.32
C ILE A 116 -16.30 6.56 -3.59
N PHE A 117 -16.03 5.43 -2.95
CA PHE A 117 -16.80 4.20 -3.10
C PHE A 117 -18.26 4.42 -2.66
N GLU A 118 -18.48 5.09 -1.55
CA GLU A 118 -19.80 5.51 -1.07
C GLU A 118 -20.53 6.36 -2.11
N SER A 119 -19.87 7.40 -2.62
CA SER A 119 -20.44 8.29 -3.63
C SER A 119 -20.80 7.55 -4.92
N GLN A 120 -19.98 6.60 -5.34
CA GLN A 120 -20.26 5.74 -6.50
C GLN A 120 -21.47 4.84 -6.28
N LEU A 121 -21.62 4.24 -5.09
CA LEU A 121 -22.80 3.43 -4.75
C LEU A 121 -24.08 4.27 -4.72
N ILE A 122 -24.03 5.46 -4.15
CA ILE A 122 -25.17 6.40 -4.12
C ILE A 122 -25.56 6.81 -5.54
N SER A 123 -24.59 7.11 -6.41
CA SER A 123 -24.85 7.48 -7.81
C SER A 123 -25.50 6.35 -8.62
N LEU A 124 -25.28 5.11 -8.20
CA LEU A 124 -25.94 3.91 -8.77
C LEU A 124 -27.32 3.65 -8.14
N GLY A 125 -27.88 4.60 -7.35
CA GLY A 125 -29.18 4.47 -6.70
C GLY A 125 -29.20 3.52 -5.50
N ARG A 126 -28.02 3.13 -4.96
CA ARG A 126 -27.95 2.20 -3.83
C ARG A 126 -28.05 2.95 -2.50
N LYS A 127 -28.78 2.36 -1.56
CA LYS A 127 -28.80 2.85 -0.17
C LYS A 127 -27.49 2.46 0.53
N VAL A 128 -26.80 3.44 1.11
CA VAL A 128 -25.59 3.20 1.90
C VAL A 128 -25.92 3.42 3.39
N THR A 129 -25.42 2.52 4.24
CA THR A 129 -25.51 2.63 5.70
C THR A 129 -24.11 2.56 6.27
N LYS A 130 -23.72 3.52 7.07
CA LYS A 130 -22.43 3.55 7.77
C LYS A 130 -22.58 2.96 9.17
N LEU A 131 -21.69 2.04 9.51
CA LEU A 131 -21.63 1.41 10.82
C LEU A 131 -20.22 1.61 11.38
N PRO A 132 -20.02 2.53 12.33
CA PRO A 132 -18.70 2.76 12.90
C PRO A 132 -18.29 1.58 13.80
N LEU A 133 -17.01 1.19 13.70
CA LEU A 133 -16.37 0.23 14.60
C LEU A 133 -15.44 1.01 15.53
N SER A 134 -15.98 1.56 16.60
CA SER A 134 -15.25 2.42 17.55
C SER A 134 -14.58 1.66 18.70
N LEU A 135 -14.90 0.36 18.90
CA LEU A 135 -14.35 -0.43 19.97
C LEU A 135 -13.18 -1.31 19.49
N SER A 136 -12.03 -1.14 20.12
CA SER A 136 -10.86 -1.99 19.92
C SER A 136 -10.86 -3.18 20.88
N TRP A 137 -10.88 -4.36 20.32
CA TRP A 137 -10.69 -5.63 21.05
C TRP A 137 -9.22 -6.07 21.08
N ARG A 138 -8.37 -5.35 20.34
CA ARG A 138 -6.94 -5.68 20.16
C ARG A 138 -6.03 -4.86 21.08
N CYS A 139 -6.33 -3.57 21.20
CA CYS A 139 -5.38 -2.63 21.78
C CYS A 139 -5.60 -2.42 23.28
N PRO A 140 -4.51 -2.40 24.09
CA PRO A 140 -4.54 -1.97 25.48
C PRO A 140 -5.05 -0.53 25.64
N THR A 141 -5.54 -0.18 26.82
CA THR A 141 -6.12 1.15 27.09
C THR A 141 -5.13 2.29 26.90
N SER A 142 -3.85 2.13 27.27
CA SER A 142 -2.83 3.14 27.07
C SER A 142 -2.50 3.37 25.58
N VAL A 143 -2.53 2.32 24.76
CA VAL A 143 -2.34 2.42 23.30
C VAL A 143 -3.52 3.15 22.66
N VAL A 144 -4.74 2.83 23.08
CA VAL A 144 -5.95 3.53 22.63
C VAL A 144 -5.91 5.01 23.03
N ALA A 145 -5.48 5.32 24.26
CA ALA A 145 -5.34 6.71 24.72
C ALA A 145 -4.35 7.51 23.85
N GLU A 146 -3.24 6.88 23.43
CA GLU A 146 -2.28 7.53 22.53
C GLU A 146 -2.86 7.69 21.12
N ALA A 147 -3.56 6.66 20.60
CA ALA A 147 -4.21 6.73 19.30
C ALA A 147 -5.29 7.82 19.22
N ASN A 148 -5.99 8.10 20.33
CA ASN A 148 -7.02 9.14 20.41
C ASN A 148 -6.48 10.56 20.23
N ARG A 149 -5.17 10.78 20.23
CA ARG A 149 -4.55 12.05 19.85
C ARG A 149 -4.77 12.35 18.36
N PHE A 150 -4.95 11.31 17.54
CA PHE A 150 -5.08 11.38 16.08
C PHE A 150 -6.49 10.99 15.61
N VAL A 151 -7.08 9.98 16.23
CA VAL A 151 -8.39 9.42 15.85
C VAL A 151 -9.32 9.56 17.03
N LYS A 152 -10.33 10.42 16.90
CA LYS A 152 -11.40 10.56 17.91
C LYS A 152 -12.36 9.39 17.79
N ASP A 153 -13.11 9.11 18.85
CA ASP A 153 -14.11 8.04 18.89
C ASP A 153 -13.56 6.60 18.77
N PHE A 154 -12.32 6.40 19.21
CA PHE A 154 -11.69 5.10 19.31
C PHE A 154 -11.56 4.69 20.78
N HIS A 155 -12.16 3.56 21.19
CA HIS A 155 -12.25 3.14 22.57
C HIS A 155 -11.73 1.73 22.76
N ALA A 156 -11.11 1.46 23.90
CA ALA A 156 -10.80 0.10 24.31
C ALA A 156 -12.04 -0.56 24.92
N VAL A 157 -12.16 -1.87 24.74
CA VAL A 157 -13.18 -2.64 25.48
C VAL A 157 -12.95 -2.52 26.99
N PRO A 158 -14.01 -2.59 27.83
CA PRO A 158 -13.87 -2.46 29.29
C PRO A 158 -12.92 -3.48 29.93
N SER A 159 -12.75 -4.63 29.32
CA SER A 159 -11.85 -5.69 29.77
C SER A 159 -10.42 -5.57 29.24
N ALA A 160 -10.10 -4.53 28.49
CA ALA A 160 -8.75 -4.36 27.93
C ALA A 160 -7.71 -4.09 29.04
N GLU A 161 -6.56 -4.72 28.89
CA GLU A 161 -5.42 -4.47 29.78
C GLU A 161 -4.93 -3.02 29.67
N LYS A 162 -4.21 -2.55 30.68
CA LYS A 162 -3.66 -1.20 30.67
C LYS A 162 -2.61 -1.01 29.57
N GLY A 163 -1.71 -1.96 29.43
CA GLY A 163 -0.56 -1.86 28.51
C GLY A 163 0.44 -0.75 28.92
N VAL A 164 1.47 -0.58 28.08
CA VAL A 164 2.51 0.42 28.30
C VAL A 164 2.78 1.16 26.98
N VAL A 165 2.87 2.49 27.06
CA VAL A 165 3.35 3.35 25.97
C VAL A 165 4.50 4.18 26.51
N ASN A 166 5.69 4.04 25.92
CA ASN A 166 6.86 4.84 26.23
C ASN A 166 7.15 5.76 25.05
N VAL A 167 7.32 7.05 25.35
CA VAL A 167 7.68 8.06 24.36
C VAL A 167 9.15 8.40 24.55
N ASP A 168 9.87 8.66 23.45
CA ASP A 168 11.27 9.07 23.44
C ASP A 168 12.26 8.10 24.09
N SER A 169 11.90 6.83 24.18
CA SER A 169 12.82 5.79 24.62
C SER A 169 13.86 5.46 23.55
N PRO A 170 15.13 5.23 23.92
CA PRO A 170 16.12 4.75 22.98
C PRO A 170 15.66 3.45 22.32
N LEU A 171 15.84 3.34 21.01
CA LEU A 171 15.50 2.13 20.27
C LEU A 171 16.44 0.98 20.71
N ASN A 172 15.99 0.16 21.63
CA ASN A 172 16.72 -1.02 22.12
C ASN A 172 15.79 -2.24 22.10
N PRO A 173 15.43 -2.74 20.91
CA PRO A 173 14.49 -3.85 20.79
C PRO A 173 15.12 -5.15 21.32
N VAL A 174 14.25 -5.99 21.86
CA VAL A 174 14.56 -7.35 22.30
C VAL A 174 13.94 -8.38 21.35
N LYS A 175 14.28 -9.65 21.52
CA LYS A 175 13.72 -10.74 20.70
C LYS A 175 12.20 -10.76 20.81
N GLY A 176 11.54 -10.68 19.66
CA GLY A 176 10.07 -10.67 19.53
C GLY A 176 9.50 -9.28 19.25
N ASP A 177 10.26 -8.22 19.43
CA ASP A 177 9.82 -6.87 19.09
C ASP A 177 9.76 -6.65 17.59
N ILE A 178 8.85 -5.77 17.17
CA ILE A 178 8.72 -5.30 15.79
C ILE A 178 9.07 -3.81 15.75
N VAL A 179 10.03 -3.46 14.91
CA VAL A 179 10.40 -2.07 14.64
C VAL A 179 9.72 -1.60 13.37
N LEU A 180 8.91 -0.56 13.47
CA LEU A 180 8.20 0.03 12.34
C LEU A 180 8.73 1.42 12.03
N CYS A 181 8.88 1.73 10.75
CA CYS A 181 9.20 3.06 10.28
C CYS A 181 8.52 3.34 8.94
N ARG A 182 8.13 4.60 8.70
CA ARG A 182 7.54 5.02 7.44
C ARG A 182 8.52 4.90 6.27
N TYR A 183 9.81 5.05 6.54
CA TYR A 183 10.89 5.02 5.54
C TYR A 183 11.81 3.81 5.77
N ASN A 184 12.34 3.27 4.66
CA ASN A 184 13.22 2.10 4.72
C ASN A 184 14.62 2.43 5.25
N ALA A 185 15.18 3.60 4.94
CA ALA A 185 16.54 3.94 5.32
C ALA A 185 16.83 3.86 6.84
N PRO A 186 15.97 4.39 7.74
CA PRO A 186 16.16 4.22 9.17
C PRO A 186 16.08 2.76 9.63
N LEU A 187 15.25 1.92 8.99
CA LEU A 187 15.17 0.49 9.30
C LEU A 187 16.45 -0.25 8.94
N VAL A 188 17.04 0.08 7.80
CA VAL A 188 18.33 -0.47 7.38
C VAL A 188 19.43 -0.13 8.38
N SER A 189 19.51 1.15 8.80
CA SER A 189 20.49 1.58 9.81
C SER A 189 20.28 0.88 11.16
N ALA A 190 19.03 0.74 11.60
CA ALA A 190 18.70 0.01 12.84
C ALA A 190 19.07 -1.48 12.73
N PHE A 191 18.81 -2.10 11.59
CA PHE A 191 19.16 -3.49 11.32
C PHE A 191 20.67 -3.73 11.45
N TYR A 192 21.51 -2.94 10.76
CA TYR A 192 22.96 -3.09 10.85
C TYR A 192 23.49 -2.84 12.26
N ARG A 193 22.95 -1.87 13.00
CA ARG A 193 23.32 -1.66 14.39
C ARG A 193 23.03 -2.89 15.25
N LEU A 194 21.83 -3.48 15.12
CA LEU A 194 21.46 -4.68 15.88
C LEU A 194 22.36 -5.87 15.57
N ILE A 195 22.68 -6.10 14.29
CA ILE A 195 23.62 -7.17 13.89
C ILE A 195 25.02 -6.90 14.47
N SER A 196 25.52 -5.68 14.42
CA SER A 196 26.83 -5.34 15.00
C SER A 196 26.88 -5.51 16.54
N GLU A 197 25.73 -5.40 17.21
CA GLU A 197 25.55 -5.69 18.64
C GLU A 197 25.38 -7.22 18.91
N GLY A 198 25.48 -8.08 17.90
CA GLY A 198 25.31 -9.54 18.03
C GLY A 198 23.85 -9.98 18.19
N LYS A 199 22.89 -9.10 17.92
CA LYS A 199 21.44 -9.39 17.99
C LYS A 199 20.93 -9.95 16.66
N SER A 200 20.11 -11.00 16.68
CA SER A 200 19.42 -11.49 15.49
C SER A 200 18.31 -10.52 15.09
N ALA A 201 18.37 -10.02 13.86
CA ALA A 201 17.35 -9.17 13.28
C ALA A 201 17.11 -9.56 11.82
N TYR A 202 15.92 -9.24 11.28
CA TYR A 202 15.67 -9.33 9.85
C TYR A 202 14.78 -8.17 9.39
N ILE A 203 14.92 -7.79 8.11
CA ILE A 203 14.05 -6.78 7.50
C ILE A 203 13.06 -7.51 6.59
N SER A 204 11.76 -7.25 6.81
CA SER A 204 10.71 -7.76 5.94
C SER A 204 10.74 -6.99 4.61
N GLY A 205 10.77 -7.71 3.49
CA GLY A 205 10.76 -7.13 2.14
C GLY A 205 11.86 -7.73 1.26
N LYS A 206 11.46 -8.54 0.27
CA LYS A 206 12.42 -9.24 -0.64
C LYS A 206 13.30 -8.29 -1.46
N GLU A 207 12.85 -7.06 -1.71
CA GLU A 207 13.58 -6.10 -2.55
C GLU A 207 14.70 -5.37 -1.81
N LEU A 208 14.55 -5.14 -0.51
CA LEU A 208 15.59 -4.48 0.30
C LEU A 208 16.88 -5.29 0.35
N GLY A 209 16.78 -6.60 0.56
CA GLY A 209 17.95 -7.48 0.56
C GLY A 209 18.68 -7.50 -0.78
N LYS A 210 17.95 -7.58 -1.89
CA LYS A 210 18.54 -7.55 -3.24
C LYS A 210 19.15 -6.18 -3.57
N GLY A 211 18.49 -5.09 -3.18
CA GLY A 211 19.00 -3.73 -3.37
C GLY A 211 20.32 -3.50 -2.61
N LEU A 212 20.39 -3.95 -1.37
CA LEU A 212 21.60 -3.88 -0.55
C LEU A 212 22.74 -4.72 -1.13
N VAL A 213 22.46 -5.98 -1.51
CA VAL A 213 23.45 -6.84 -2.18
C VAL A 213 23.95 -6.20 -3.47
N ASN A 214 23.08 -5.59 -4.27
CA ASN A 214 23.47 -4.92 -5.50
C ASN A 214 24.30 -3.64 -5.23
N SER A 215 23.97 -2.89 -4.19
CA SER A 215 24.75 -1.71 -3.78
C SER A 215 26.14 -2.12 -3.28
N VAL A 216 26.22 -3.15 -2.45
CA VAL A 216 27.49 -3.72 -2.01
C VAL A 216 28.30 -4.22 -3.21
N LYS A 217 27.70 -4.96 -4.12
CA LYS A 217 28.39 -5.44 -5.35
C LYS A 217 28.89 -4.31 -6.24
N LYS A 218 28.18 -3.17 -6.30
CA LYS A 218 28.65 -1.98 -7.04
C LYS A 218 29.89 -1.36 -6.38
N ILE A 219 29.88 -1.24 -5.05
CA ILE A 219 30.99 -0.67 -4.29
C ILE A 219 32.20 -1.61 -4.31
N THR A 220 31.99 -2.92 -4.23
CA THR A 220 33.07 -3.91 -4.19
C THR A 220 33.64 -4.28 -5.58
N LYS A 221 33.02 -3.85 -6.68
CA LYS A 221 33.63 -3.98 -8.01
C LYS A 221 34.95 -3.22 -8.14
N ASP A 222 35.10 -2.16 -7.37
CA ASP A 222 36.34 -1.36 -7.35
C ASP A 222 37.32 -1.78 -6.23
N LEU A 223 36.89 -2.63 -5.30
CA LEU A 223 37.68 -3.17 -4.22
C LEU A 223 37.68 -4.69 -4.39
N SER A 224 38.78 -5.32 -4.69
CA SER A 224 38.95 -6.77 -4.91
C SER A 224 38.59 -7.66 -3.67
N MET A 225 37.49 -7.34 -2.99
CA MET A 225 36.97 -8.05 -1.81
C MET A 225 35.96 -9.11 -2.23
N SER A 226 36.10 -10.31 -1.70
CA SER A 226 35.15 -11.39 -1.96
C SER A 226 33.84 -11.20 -1.19
N THR A 227 32.73 -11.71 -1.73
CA THR A 227 31.41 -11.67 -1.04
C THR A 227 31.40 -12.46 0.29
N GLN A 228 32.43 -13.27 0.56
CA GLN A 228 32.59 -13.99 1.83
C GLN A 228 33.10 -13.10 2.95
N ASP A 229 33.87 -12.06 2.63
CA ASP A 229 34.41 -11.12 3.62
C ASP A 229 33.34 -10.22 4.24
N PHE A 230 32.18 -10.06 3.59
CA PHE A 230 31.03 -9.30 4.10
C PHE A 230 30.05 -10.10 4.98
N ALA A 231 30.14 -11.42 4.97
CA ALA A 231 29.30 -12.27 5.81
C ALA A 231 29.80 -12.37 7.27
N VAL A 232 30.96 -11.81 7.55
CA VAL A 232 31.64 -11.85 8.86
C VAL A 232 31.65 -10.47 9.54
N LEU A 233 31.21 -9.40 8.87
CA LEU A 233 31.00 -8.07 9.44
C LEU A 233 29.53 -7.85 9.76
#